data_d1bedce63bc1964e32ff3654fd456140
#
_entry.id   d1bedce63bc1964e32ff3654fd456140
#
_cell.length_a   1.000
_cell.length_b   1.000
_cell.length_c   1.000
_cell.angle_alpha   90.00
_cell.angle_beta   90.00
_cell.angle_gamma   90.00
#
_symmetry.space_group_name_H-M   'P 1'
#
loop_
_entity.id
_entity.type
_entity.pdbx_description
1 polymer ?
#
loop_
_entity_poly.entity_id
_entity_poly.type
_entity_poly.pdbx_seq_one_letter_code
_entity_poly.pdbx_strand_id
1 'polypeptide(L)'
;MQPVQVSSPVAGDVGRNRLARRILNNALASIIEPVRPHFDSVLRQLDSILTAEVPTVDAVSRYVAATKGKCIRPALVLLAARCVGAITHEVRLAAVSMELLQASTLLHDDVIDQSVLRRGVPSVNARWDNETAVLMGDILFTQALSTMLETGSIPVMKIAALQTRRMIEGEVHARDQRRSPVFSEESYLDLINRKTASLMSLATEGGARLSEGTEQQVNALASYGELLGMAFQIVDDILDVVGDPTVVGKPTGQDLREGTITLPLIRALNAAPHED
;
A
#
# COMPACT_ATOMS: atom_id res chain seq x y z
N MET A 1 23.72 30.46 -12.17
CA MET A 1 23.24 29.46 -11.22
C MET A 1 24.28 28.36 -11.16
N GLN A 2 24.97 28.21 -10.04
CA GLN A 2 25.96 27.14 -9.85
C GLN A 2 25.22 25.86 -9.43
N PRO A 3 25.65 24.66 -9.87
CA PRO A 3 25.04 23.40 -9.48
C PRO A 3 25.33 23.12 -8.00
N VAL A 4 24.28 22.74 -7.26
CA VAL A 4 24.38 22.28 -5.87
C VAL A 4 25.17 20.95 -5.87
N GLN A 5 26.32 20.93 -5.23
CA GLN A 5 27.07 19.71 -4.99
C GLN A 5 26.32 18.85 -3.97
N VAL A 6 25.82 17.71 -4.43
CA VAL A 6 25.28 16.66 -3.55
C VAL A 6 26.48 15.95 -2.91
N SER A 7 26.65 16.11 -1.60
CA SER A 7 27.69 15.41 -0.83
C SER A 7 27.48 13.90 -0.88
N SER A 8 28.54 13.16 -1.19
CA SER A 8 28.56 11.69 -1.19
C SER A 8 28.28 11.15 0.23
N PRO A 9 27.45 10.09 0.40
CA PRO A 9 27.16 9.53 1.72
C PRO A 9 28.43 8.93 2.36
N VAL A 10 28.59 9.17 3.66
CA VAL A 10 29.70 8.69 4.48
C VAL A 10 29.65 7.17 4.60
N ALA A 11 30.75 6.46 4.45
CA ALA A 11 30.85 4.99 4.40
C ALA A 11 30.23 4.23 5.61
N GLY A 12 30.08 4.88 6.78
CA GLY A 12 29.41 4.31 7.96
C GLY A 12 27.88 4.18 7.84
N ASP A 13 27.27 4.96 6.97
CA ASP A 13 25.83 5.07 6.76
C ASP A 13 25.28 3.92 5.89
N VAL A 14 26.06 3.47 4.92
CA VAL A 14 25.73 2.35 4.02
C VAL A 14 25.61 1.02 4.79
N GLY A 15 26.43 0.84 5.83
CA GLY A 15 26.43 -0.36 6.68
C GLY A 15 25.16 -0.46 7.55
N ARG A 16 24.75 0.64 8.18
CA ARG A 16 23.53 0.69 9.03
C ARG A 16 22.26 0.44 8.21
N ASN A 17 22.16 1.03 7.03
CA ASN A 17 21.02 0.85 6.14
C ASN A 17 20.90 -0.61 5.65
N ARG A 18 22.01 -1.28 5.33
CA ARG A 18 22.00 -2.71 4.97
C ARG A 18 21.55 -3.59 6.13
N LEU A 19 21.98 -3.29 7.35
CA LEU A 19 21.57 -4.06 8.55
C LEU A 19 20.08 -3.89 8.84
N ALA A 20 19.57 -2.66 8.85
CA ALA A 20 18.14 -2.37 9.06
C ALA A 20 17.24 -3.05 8.02
N ARG A 21 17.60 -2.96 6.73
CA ARG A 21 16.89 -3.66 5.64
C ARG A 21 16.94 -5.19 5.80
N ARG A 22 18.08 -5.73 6.23
CA ARG A 22 18.24 -7.17 6.49
C ARG A 22 17.36 -7.65 7.64
N ILE A 23 17.30 -6.89 8.74
CA ILE A 23 16.44 -7.20 9.91
C ILE A 23 14.97 -7.19 9.47
N LEU A 24 14.53 -6.15 8.75
CA LEU A 24 13.16 -6.03 8.27
C LEU A 24 12.79 -7.15 7.30
N ASN A 25 13.68 -7.51 6.38
CA ASN A 25 13.46 -8.61 5.45
C ASN A 25 13.39 -9.96 6.17
N ASN A 26 14.21 -10.17 7.19
CA ASN A 26 14.18 -11.39 8.02
C ASN A 26 12.88 -11.48 8.82
N ALA A 27 12.41 -10.37 9.41
CA ALA A 27 11.15 -10.33 10.13
C ALA A 27 9.96 -10.66 9.21
N LEU A 28 9.89 -10.03 8.02
CA LEU A 28 8.85 -10.34 7.05
C LEU A 28 8.93 -11.78 6.56
N ALA A 29 10.13 -12.31 6.32
CA ALA A 29 10.34 -13.70 5.93
C ALA A 29 9.82 -14.69 6.99
N SER A 30 10.04 -14.39 8.27
CA SER A 30 9.51 -15.20 9.39
C SER A 30 7.98 -15.13 9.47
N ILE A 31 7.39 -13.95 9.27
CA ILE A 31 5.93 -13.76 9.27
C ILE A 31 5.27 -14.56 8.14
N ILE A 32 5.88 -14.58 6.96
CA ILE A 32 5.34 -15.25 5.76
C ILE A 32 5.58 -16.78 5.81
N GLU A 33 6.51 -17.27 6.63
CA GLU A 33 6.92 -18.69 6.65
C GLU A 33 5.73 -19.68 6.69
N PRO A 34 4.69 -19.48 7.52
CA PRO A 34 3.53 -20.39 7.56
C PRO A 34 2.74 -20.51 6.26
N VAL A 35 2.90 -19.55 5.34
CA VAL A 35 2.17 -19.46 4.07
C VAL A 35 3.09 -19.37 2.85
N ARG A 36 4.40 -19.52 3.04
CA ARG A 36 5.43 -19.31 2.00
C ARG A 36 5.16 -20.00 0.68
N PRO A 37 4.81 -21.31 0.60
CA PRO A 37 4.56 -21.96 -0.70
C PRO A 37 3.41 -21.31 -1.48
N HIS A 38 2.37 -20.86 -0.78
CA HIS A 38 1.23 -20.17 -1.38
C HIS A 38 1.60 -18.74 -1.78
N PHE A 39 2.38 -18.05 -0.96
CA PHE A 39 2.88 -16.71 -1.25
C PHE A 39 3.77 -16.70 -2.51
N ASP A 40 4.69 -17.65 -2.63
CA ASP A 40 5.52 -17.80 -3.83
C ASP A 40 4.68 -18.13 -5.08
N SER A 41 3.59 -18.89 -4.91
CA SER A 41 2.63 -19.16 -6.00
C SER A 41 1.91 -17.89 -6.45
N VAL A 42 1.48 -17.05 -5.50
CA VAL A 42 0.85 -15.75 -5.79
C VAL A 42 1.81 -14.84 -6.55
N LEU A 43 3.09 -14.77 -6.14
CA LEU A 43 4.08 -13.96 -6.85
C LEU A 43 4.30 -14.41 -8.30
N ARG A 44 4.38 -15.73 -8.53
CA ARG A 44 4.48 -16.27 -9.90
C ARG A 44 3.24 -15.96 -10.74
N GLN A 45 2.06 -16.05 -10.17
CA GLN A 45 0.81 -15.71 -10.86
C GLN A 45 0.74 -14.23 -11.21
N LEU A 46 1.16 -13.33 -10.30
CA LEU A 46 1.28 -11.90 -10.59
C LEU A 46 2.21 -11.65 -11.79
N ASP A 47 3.37 -12.29 -11.82
CA ASP A 47 4.31 -12.14 -12.94
C ASP A 47 3.72 -12.65 -14.28
N SER A 48 2.88 -13.68 -14.26
CA SER A 48 2.23 -14.22 -15.48
C SER A 48 1.06 -13.39 -15.99
N ILE A 49 0.28 -12.77 -15.08
CA ILE A 49 -0.89 -11.93 -15.44
C ILE A 49 -0.45 -10.62 -16.09
N LEU A 50 0.74 -10.14 -15.78
CA LEU A 50 1.26 -8.87 -16.25
C LEU A 50 1.89 -8.93 -17.66
N THR A 51 1.66 -10.01 -18.42
CA THR A 51 2.05 -10.09 -19.84
C THR A 51 0.93 -9.58 -20.74
N ALA A 52 1.27 -8.82 -21.80
CA ALA A 52 0.29 -8.23 -22.71
C ALA A 52 0.76 -8.25 -24.17
N GLU A 53 -0.19 -8.28 -25.10
CA GLU A 53 0.09 -8.24 -26.54
C GLU A 53 0.49 -6.84 -27.02
N VAL A 54 -0.04 -5.77 -26.37
CA VAL A 54 0.30 -4.39 -26.71
C VAL A 54 1.68 -4.05 -26.13
N PRO A 55 2.68 -3.67 -26.97
CA PRO A 55 4.07 -3.52 -26.53
C PRO A 55 4.25 -2.54 -25.37
N THR A 56 3.55 -1.42 -25.38
CA THR A 56 3.62 -0.43 -24.28
C THR A 56 3.06 -1.01 -22.97
N VAL A 57 1.93 -1.71 -23.03
CA VAL A 57 1.33 -2.36 -21.86
C VAL A 57 2.28 -3.40 -21.28
N ASP A 58 2.88 -4.24 -22.12
CA ASP A 58 3.86 -5.25 -21.72
C ASP A 58 5.11 -4.62 -21.07
N ALA A 59 5.65 -3.56 -21.67
CA ALA A 59 6.82 -2.86 -21.15
C ALA A 59 6.56 -2.23 -19.77
N VAL A 60 5.41 -1.56 -19.60
CA VAL A 60 5.02 -0.95 -18.31
C VAL A 60 4.70 -2.03 -17.27
N SER A 61 3.99 -3.09 -17.66
CA SER A 61 3.69 -4.23 -16.78
C SER A 61 4.95 -4.88 -16.22
N ARG A 62 5.95 -5.15 -17.07
CA ARG A 62 7.26 -5.67 -16.62
C ARG A 62 7.97 -4.71 -15.68
N TYR A 63 7.86 -3.41 -15.93
CA TYR A 63 8.46 -2.40 -15.07
C TYR A 63 7.79 -2.38 -13.68
N VAL A 64 6.46 -2.40 -13.63
CA VAL A 64 5.69 -2.49 -12.38
C VAL A 64 6.02 -3.78 -11.62
N ALA A 65 6.09 -4.92 -12.31
CA ALA A 65 6.47 -6.20 -11.74
C ALA A 65 7.90 -6.18 -11.14
N ALA A 66 8.87 -5.56 -11.83
CA ALA A 66 10.24 -5.45 -11.35
C ALA A 66 10.38 -4.50 -10.13
N THR A 67 9.47 -3.55 -9.97
CA THR A 67 9.46 -2.54 -8.90
C THR A 67 8.43 -2.84 -7.81
N LYS A 68 7.82 -4.05 -7.81
CA LYS A 68 6.84 -4.46 -6.81
C LYS A 68 7.39 -4.37 -5.38
N GLY A 69 6.50 -4.14 -4.43
CA GLY A 69 6.85 -3.97 -3.01
C GLY A 69 7.00 -5.29 -2.27
N LYS A 70 6.75 -5.21 -0.97
CA LYS A 70 6.83 -6.36 -0.05
C LYS A 70 5.61 -7.27 -0.12
N CYS A 71 4.59 -6.96 -0.94
CA CYS A 71 3.35 -7.72 -1.10
C CYS A 71 2.67 -8.06 0.25
N ILE A 72 2.59 -7.06 1.13
CA ILE A 72 2.02 -7.24 2.49
C ILE A 72 0.54 -7.63 2.42
N ARG A 73 -0.24 -7.04 1.52
CA ARG A 73 -1.67 -7.34 1.39
C ARG A 73 -1.93 -8.77 0.94
N PRO A 74 -1.26 -9.30 -0.09
CA PRO A 74 -1.27 -10.73 -0.39
C PRO A 74 -0.93 -11.62 0.81
N ALA A 75 0.11 -11.27 1.57
CA ALA A 75 0.49 -12.00 2.77
C ALA A 75 -0.64 -12.00 3.81
N LEU A 76 -1.30 -10.86 4.03
CA LEU A 76 -2.43 -10.74 4.96
C LEU A 76 -3.63 -11.62 4.54
N VAL A 77 -3.98 -11.67 3.25
CA VAL A 77 -5.01 -12.59 2.74
C VAL A 77 -4.70 -14.03 3.10
N LEU A 78 -3.46 -14.47 2.80
CA LEU A 78 -3.02 -15.84 3.04
C LEU A 78 -2.95 -16.19 4.52
N LEU A 79 -2.43 -15.28 5.35
CA LEU A 79 -2.32 -15.48 6.79
C LEU A 79 -3.70 -15.52 7.46
N ALA A 80 -4.61 -14.62 7.10
CA ALA A 80 -5.98 -14.62 7.60
C ALA A 80 -6.72 -15.91 7.23
N ALA A 81 -6.59 -16.35 5.99
CA ALA A 81 -7.11 -17.65 5.54
C ALA A 81 -6.56 -18.79 6.38
N ARG A 82 -5.25 -18.81 6.61
CA ARG A 82 -4.56 -19.86 7.40
C ARG A 82 -4.99 -19.89 8.86
N CYS A 83 -5.40 -18.75 9.43
CA CYS A 83 -5.90 -18.67 10.80
C CYS A 83 -7.24 -19.40 10.99
N VAL A 84 -8.06 -19.51 9.95
CA VAL A 84 -9.42 -20.06 10.07
C VAL A 84 -9.62 -21.36 9.30
N GLY A 85 -8.81 -21.63 8.26
CA GLY A 85 -9.00 -22.80 7.42
C GLY A 85 -7.85 -23.06 6.44
N ALA A 86 -8.21 -23.65 5.28
CA ALA A 86 -7.27 -23.97 4.21
C ALA A 86 -7.05 -22.80 3.27
N ILE A 87 -5.85 -22.71 2.71
CA ILE A 87 -5.56 -21.77 1.62
C ILE A 87 -5.91 -22.43 0.30
N THR A 88 -7.09 -22.12 -0.22
CA THR A 88 -7.63 -22.67 -1.47
C THR A 88 -7.08 -21.93 -2.70
N HIS A 89 -7.56 -22.31 -3.89
CA HIS A 89 -7.26 -21.57 -5.13
C HIS A 89 -7.86 -20.16 -5.09
N GLU A 90 -9.09 -20.04 -4.59
CA GLU A 90 -9.86 -18.79 -4.49
C GLU A 90 -9.15 -17.79 -3.55
N VAL A 91 -8.59 -18.28 -2.45
CA VAL A 91 -7.77 -17.44 -1.54
C VAL A 91 -6.54 -16.87 -2.27
N ARG A 92 -5.87 -17.69 -3.09
CA ARG A 92 -4.71 -17.21 -3.86
C ARG A 92 -5.12 -16.18 -4.93
N LEU A 93 -6.27 -16.39 -5.61
CA LEU A 93 -6.83 -15.41 -6.54
C LEU A 93 -7.11 -14.08 -5.84
N ALA A 94 -7.73 -14.11 -4.66
CA ALA A 94 -7.96 -12.91 -3.88
C ALA A 94 -6.65 -12.22 -3.48
N ALA A 95 -5.61 -12.97 -3.11
CA ALA A 95 -4.29 -12.42 -2.80
C ALA A 95 -3.64 -11.74 -4.03
N VAL A 96 -3.74 -12.34 -5.22
CA VAL A 96 -3.30 -11.74 -6.48
C VAL A 96 -4.08 -10.45 -6.77
N SER A 97 -5.40 -10.50 -6.68
CA SER A 97 -6.27 -9.35 -6.91
C SER A 97 -5.92 -8.17 -5.99
N MET A 98 -5.62 -8.44 -4.71
CA MET A 98 -5.24 -7.40 -3.75
C MET A 98 -3.94 -6.67 -4.14
N GLU A 99 -2.95 -7.36 -4.70
CA GLU A 99 -1.71 -6.70 -5.14
C GLU A 99 -1.92 -5.92 -6.44
N LEU A 100 -2.71 -6.46 -7.38
CA LEU A 100 -3.08 -5.73 -8.61
C LEU A 100 -3.85 -4.45 -8.29
N LEU A 101 -4.82 -4.52 -7.36
CA LEU A 101 -5.57 -3.38 -6.89
C LEU A 101 -4.63 -2.33 -6.26
N GLN A 102 -3.72 -2.76 -5.39
CA GLN A 102 -2.73 -1.86 -4.79
C GLN A 102 -1.79 -1.25 -5.84
N ALA A 103 -1.35 -2.00 -6.83
CA ALA A 103 -0.50 -1.47 -7.89
C ALA A 103 -1.24 -0.44 -8.74
N SER A 104 -2.52 -0.67 -9.06
CA SER A 104 -3.39 0.28 -9.75
C SER A 104 -3.48 1.60 -8.99
N THR A 105 -3.79 1.55 -7.68
CA THR A 105 -3.93 2.78 -6.87
C THR A 105 -2.64 3.58 -6.83
N LEU A 106 -1.49 2.90 -6.70
CA LEU A 106 -0.19 3.59 -6.70
C LEU A 106 0.13 4.29 -8.02
N LEU A 107 -0.30 3.72 -9.17
CA LEU A 107 -0.11 4.38 -10.47
C LEU A 107 -0.97 5.66 -10.58
N HIS A 108 -2.21 5.61 -10.10
CA HIS A 108 -3.09 6.78 -10.08
C HIS A 108 -2.59 7.84 -9.09
N ASP A 109 -2.18 7.43 -7.89
CA ASP A 109 -1.64 8.32 -6.86
C ASP A 109 -0.38 9.05 -7.36
N ASP A 110 0.54 8.35 -8.06
CA ASP A 110 1.74 8.96 -8.61
C ASP A 110 1.43 10.09 -9.61
N VAL A 111 0.33 9.98 -10.36
CA VAL A 111 -0.13 11.05 -11.26
C VAL A 111 -0.78 12.19 -10.48
N ILE A 112 -1.64 11.86 -9.50
CA ILE A 112 -2.36 12.85 -8.66
C ILE A 112 -1.38 13.70 -7.86
N ASP A 113 -0.37 13.05 -7.24
CA ASP A 113 0.65 13.67 -6.40
C ASP A 113 1.86 14.20 -7.22
N GLN A 114 1.86 14.04 -8.55
CA GLN A 114 2.95 14.42 -9.46
C GLN A 114 4.30 13.83 -9.01
N SER A 115 4.27 12.62 -8.50
CA SER A 115 5.45 11.93 -7.97
C SER A 115 6.40 11.57 -9.12
N VAL A 116 7.69 11.93 -8.96
CA VAL A 116 8.72 11.60 -9.96
C VAL A 116 9.47 10.31 -9.63
N LEU A 117 9.39 9.84 -8.38
CA LEU A 117 10.05 8.63 -7.90
C LEU A 117 9.09 7.76 -7.09
N ARG A 118 9.15 6.45 -7.32
CA ARG A 118 8.49 5.42 -6.51
C ARG A 118 9.49 4.35 -6.10
N ARG A 119 9.68 4.15 -4.79
CA ARG A 119 10.66 3.17 -4.24
C ARG A 119 12.11 3.37 -4.74
N GLY A 120 12.49 4.63 -4.99
CA GLY A 120 13.83 4.99 -5.42
C GLY A 120 14.10 4.82 -6.93
N VAL A 121 13.08 4.48 -7.71
CA VAL A 121 13.15 4.45 -9.18
C VAL A 121 12.14 5.42 -9.77
N PRO A 122 12.27 5.87 -11.04
CA PRO A 122 11.27 6.73 -11.66
C PRO A 122 9.86 6.12 -11.59
N SER A 123 8.86 6.94 -11.26
CA SER A 123 7.45 6.52 -11.37
C SER A 123 7.05 6.28 -12.83
N VAL A 124 5.93 5.61 -13.08
CA VAL A 124 5.49 5.33 -14.46
C VAL A 124 5.18 6.62 -15.21
N ASN A 125 4.49 7.59 -14.57
CA ASN A 125 4.23 8.90 -15.15
C ASN A 125 5.50 9.70 -15.47
N ALA A 126 6.57 9.56 -14.68
CA ALA A 126 7.85 10.21 -14.93
C ALA A 126 8.67 9.51 -16.02
N ARG A 127 8.53 8.18 -16.17
CA ARG A 127 9.29 7.39 -17.15
C ARG A 127 8.63 7.34 -18.52
N TRP A 128 7.32 7.35 -18.57
CA TRP A 128 6.52 7.43 -19.81
C TRP A 128 5.79 8.77 -19.84
N ASP A 129 4.56 8.80 -19.36
CA ASP A 129 3.73 10.00 -19.22
C ASP A 129 2.52 9.73 -18.31
N ASN A 130 1.75 10.80 -18.00
CA ASN A 130 0.54 10.70 -17.17
C ASN A 130 -0.55 9.86 -17.83
N GLU A 131 -0.73 9.97 -19.14
CA GLU A 131 -1.76 9.22 -19.88
C GLU A 131 -1.49 7.71 -19.79
N THR A 132 -0.25 7.32 -20.05
CA THR A 132 0.19 5.91 -19.89
C THR A 132 -0.02 5.42 -18.45
N ALA A 133 0.32 6.22 -17.43
CA ALA A 133 0.15 5.81 -16.04
C ALA A 133 -1.32 5.62 -15.66
N VAL A 134 -2.22 6.52 -16.08
CA VAL A 134 -3.66 6.40 -15.84
C VAL A 134 -4.23 5.15 -16.52
N LEU A 135 -3.96 4.96 -17.82
CA LEU A 135 -4.46 3.80 -18.56
C LEU A 135 -3.93 2.47 -18.00
N MET A 136 -2.67 2.44 -17.57
CA MET A 136 -2.11 1.26 -16.91
C MET A 136 -2.74 1.01 -15.54
N GLY A 137 -3.06 2.06 -14.78
CA GLY A 137 -3.84 1.96 -13.55
C GLY A 137 -5.20 1.31 -13.80
N ASP A 138 -5.91 1.73 -14.86
CA ASP A 138 -7.22 1.16 -15.23
C ASP A 138 -7.10 -0.32 -15.67
N ILE A 139 -6.05 -0.68 -16.42
CA ILE A 139 -5.78 -2.07 -16.80
C ILE A 139 -5.57 -2.93 -15.56
N LEU A 140 -4.74 -2.49 -14.61
CA LEU A 140 -4.48 -3.25 -13.39
C LEU A 140 -5.73 -3.33 -12.50
N PHE A 141 -6.54 -2.27 -12.45
CA PHE A 141 -7.80 -2.25 -11.73
C PHE A 141 -8.81 -3.26 -12.30
N THR A 142 -9.00 -3.24 -13.61
CA THR A 142 -9.91 -4.17 -14.29
C THR A 142 -9.41 -5.61 -14.17
N GLN A 143 -8.11 -5.85 -14.23
CA GLN A 143 -7.50 -7.16 -14.01
C GLN A 143 -7.71 -7.63 -12.55
N ALA A 144 -7.58 -6.71 -11.56
CA ALA A 144 -7.87 -7.04 -10.17
C ALA A 144 -9.33 -7.47 -9.99
N LEU A 145 -10.29 -6.74 -10.58
CA LEU A 145 -11.70 -7.10 -10.54
C LEU A 145 -11.98 -8.45 -11.20
N SER A 146 -11.42 -8.68 -12.39
CA SER A 146 -11.57 -9.96 -13.10
C SER A 146 -11.05 -11.13 -12.26
N THR A 147 -9.85 -11.00 -11.70
CA THR A 147 -9.25 -12.02 -10.83
C THR A 147 -10.07 -12.26 -9.55
N MET A 148 -10.64 -11.19 -8.96
CA MET A 148 -11.52 -11.34 -7.80
C MET A 148 -12.84 -12.04 -8.15
N LEU A 149 -13.41 -11.78 -9.34
CA LEU A 149 -14.62 -12.47 -9.84
C LEU A 149 -14.39 -13.98 -10.01
N GLU A 150 -13.18 -14.40 -10.41
CA GLU A 150 -12.82 -15.82 -10.54
C GLU A 150 -12.91 -16.59 -9.21
N THR A 151 -12.91 -15.90 -8.06
CA THR A 151 -13.16 -16.54 -6.75
C THR A 151 -14.59 -17.10 -6.62
N GLY A 152 -15.53 -16.66 -7.46
CA GLY A 152 -16.95 -17.02 -7.39
C GLY A 152 -17.68 -16.50 -6.14
N SER A 153 -17.00 -15.77 -5.25
CA SER A 153 -17.59 -15.32 -3.98
C SER A 153 -18.25 -13.95 -4.10
N ILE A 154 -19.55 -13.93 -4.27
CA ILE A 154 -20.35 -12.67 -4.28
C ILE A 154 -20.15 -11.85 -2.97
N PRO A 155 -20.13 -12.44 -1.76
CA PRO A 155 -19.86 -11.68 -0.55
C PRO A 155 -18.51 -10.97 -0.58
N VAL A 156 -17.44 -11.64 -0.99
CA VAL A 156 -16.10 -11.05 -1.06
C VAL A 156 -16.04 -9.94 -2.12
N MET A 157 -16.70 -10.13 -3.27
CA MET A 157 -16.82 -9.09 -4.30
C MET A 157 -17.53 -7.83 -3.78
N LYS A 158 -18.62 -7.99 -3.03
CA LYS A 158 -19.33 -6.84 -2.44
C LYS A 158 -18.45 -6.07 -1.46
N ILE A 159 -17.70 -6.78 -0.62
CA ILE A 159 -16.78 -6.15 0.33
C ILE A 159 -15.63 -5.47 -0.42
N ALA A 160 -15.06 -6.10 -1.45
CA ALA A 160 -14.02 -5.52 -2.28
C ALA A 160 -14.47 -4.20 -2.92
N ALA A 161 -15.67 -4.17 -3.51
CA ALA A 161 -16.25 -2.95 -4.08
C ALA A 161 -16.46 -1.86 -3.03
N LEU A 162 -16.99 -2.22 -1.85
CA LEU A 162 -17.21 -1.27 -0.76
C LEU A 162 -15.91 -0.68 -0.21
N GLN A 163 -14.93 -1.51 0.09
CA GLN A 163 -13.66 -1.05 0.68
C GLN A 163 -12.82 -0.27 -0.34
N THR A 164 -12.84 -0.65 -1.61
CA THR A 164 -12.20 0.13 -2.68
C THR A 164 -12.84 1.51 -2.83
N ARG A 165 -14.17 1.59 -2.79
CA ARG A 165 -14.88 2.88 -2.79
C ARG A 165 -14.47 3.73 -1.58
N ARG A 166 -14.44 3.16 -0.36
CA ARG A 166 -14.02 3.86 0.85
C ARG A 166 -12.60 4.42 0.73
N MET A 167 -11.69 3.64 0.14
CA MET A 167 -10.31 4.07 -0.11
C MET A 167 -10.26 5.27 -1.05
N ILE A 168 -11.02 5.24 -2.16
CA ILE A 168 -11.10 6.36 -3.12
C ILE A 168 -11.72 7.60 -2.44
N GLU A 169 -12.79 7.44 -1.66
CA GLU A 169 -13.37 8.53 -0.86
C GLU A 169 -12.35 9.11 0.14
N GLY A 170 -11.49 8.27 0.72
CA GLY A 170 -10.37 8.70 1.56
C GLY A 170 -9.34 9.54 0.80
N GLU A 171 -9.02 9.17 -0.44
CA GLU A 171 -8.12 9.96 -1.29
C GLU A 171 -8.69 11.34 -1.64
N VAL A 172 -9.98 11.39 -1.99
CA VAL A 172 -10.70 12.66 -2.21
C VAL A 172 -10.68 13.51 -0.94
N HIS A 173 -10.94 12.92 0.23
CA HIS A 173 -10.91 13.60 1.51
C HIS A 173 -9.51 14.16 1.84
N ALA A 174 -8.44 13.39 1.60
CA ALA A 174 -7.06 13.86 1.76
C ALA A 174 -6.77 15.11 0.92
N ARG A 175 -7.23 15.11 -0.32
CA ARG A 175 -7.08 16.25 -1.24
C ARG A 175 -7.88 17.48 -0.78
N ASP A 176 -9.09 17.28 -0.28
CA ASP A 176 -9.92 18.38 0.24
C ASP A 176 -9.29 18.98 1.51
N GLN A 177 -8.72 18.15 2.38
CA GLN A 177 -7.99 18.61 3.57
C GLN A 177 -6.74 19.41 3.21
N ARG A 178 -6.00 19.08 2.16
CA ARG A 178 -4.87 19.90 1.68
C ARG A 178 -5.31 21.31 1.25
N ARG A 179 -6.55 21.48 0.79
CA ARG A 179 -7.11 22.79 0.37
C ARG A 179 -7.74 23.58 1.53
N SER A 180 -8.31 22.88 2.48
CA SER A 180 -8.97 23.45 3.66
C SER A 180 -8.61 22.63 4.89
N PRO A 181 -7.45 22.91 5.51
CA PRO A 181 -6.90 22.09 6.57
C PRO A 181 -7.78 22.02 7.83
N VAL A 182 -8.03 20.79 8.30
CA VAL A 182 -8.69 20.54 9.60
C VAL A 182 -7.69 19.85 10.52
N PHE A 183 -7.28 20.55 11.59
CA PHE A 183 -6.30 20.06 12.56
C PHE A 183 -7.00 19.25 13.66
N SER A 184 -7.72 18.20 13.29
CA SER A 184 -8.46 17.32 14.20
C SER A 184 -7.92 15.90 14.12
N GLU A 185 -7.63 15.32 15.29
CA GLU A 185 -7.21 13.92 15.40
C GLU A 185 -8.30 12.96 14.88
N GLU A 186 -9.56 13.26 15.15
CA GLU A 186 -10.70 12.47 14.64
C GLU A 186 -10.74 12.47 13.12
N SER A 187 -10.59 13.64 12.49
CA SER A 187 -10.54 13.76 11.02
C SER A 187 -9.35 13.03 10.41
N TYR A 188 -8.19 13.10 11.06
CA TYR A 188 -7.01 12.33 10.66
C TYR A 188 -7.25 10.81 10.75
N LEU A 189 -7.82 10.33 11.87
CA LEU A 189 -8.11 8.92 12.07
C LEU A 189 -9.14 8.39 11.04
N ASP A 190 -10.20 9.16 10.74
CA ASP A 190 -11.16 8.81 9.68
C ASP A 190 -10.47 8.73 8.31
N LEU A 191 -9.59 9.69 8.01
CA LEU A 191 -8.83 9.70 6.76
C LEU A 191 -7.99 8.45 6.57
N ILE A 192 -7.13 8.11 7.54
CA ILE A 192 -6.24 6.94 7.42
C ILE A 192 -7.01 5.62 7.48
N ASN A 193 -8.16 5.59 8.17
CA ASN A 193 -9.07 4.46 8.16
C ASN A 193 -9.59 4.20 6.75
N ARG A 194 -10.07 5.23 6.06
CA ARG A 194 -10.56 5.11 4.68
C ARG A 194 -9.42 4.79 3.71
N LYS A 195 -8.37 5.61 3.68
CA LYS A 195 -7.32 5.56 2.67
C LYS A 195 -6.46 4.29 2.77
N THR A 196 -6.07 3.88 3.98
CA THR A 196 -5.08 2.82 4.19
C THR A 196 -5.68 1.56 4.82
N ALA A 197 -6.45 1.70 5.90
CA ALA A 197 -6.94 0.58 6.68
C ALA A 197 -8.01 -0.23 5.94
N SER A 198 -8.82 0.40 5.08
CA SER A 198 -9.86 -0.25 4.29
C SER A 198 -9.35 -1.45 3.49
N LEU A 199 -8.22 -1.32 2.78
CA LEU A 199 -7.65 -2.41 1.99
C LEU A 199 -6.97 -3.48 2.85
N MET A 200 -6.45 -3.14 4.03
CA MET A 200 -5.92 -4.16 4.93
C MET A 200 -7.05 -4.96 5.60
N SER A 201 -8.15 -4.29 5.95
CA SER A 201 -9.38 -4.95 6.41
C SER A 201 -9.95 -5.88 5.32
N LEU A 202 -10.05 -5.41 4.07
CA LEU A 202 -10.47 -6.25 2.93
C LEU A 202 -9.60 -7.50 2.79
N ALA A 203 -8.28 -7.35 2.90
CA ALA A 203 -7.35 -8.46 2.75
C ALA A 203 -7.59 -9.55 3.80
N THR A 204 -7.73 -9.18 5.07
CA THR A 204 -7.94 -10.12 6.16
C THR A 204 -9.35 -10.70 6.19
N GLU A 205 -10.37 -9.88 5.95
CA GLU A 205 -11.76 -10.32 5.85
C GLU A 205 -11.97 -11.26 4.67
N GLY A 206 -11.48 -10.89 3.48
CA GLY A 206 -11.60 -11.69 2.27
C GLY A 206 -10.93 -13.05 2.40
N GLY A 207 -9.71 -13.07 2.96
CA GLY A 207 -8.99 -14.33 3.24
C GLY A 207 -9.76 -15.24 4.20
N ALA A 208 -10.31 -14.70 5.28
CA ALA A 208 -11.11 -15.45 6.25
C ALA A 208 -12.41 -16.01 5.65
N ARG A 209 -13.14 -15.20 4.87
CA ARG A 209 -14.39 -15.63 4.22
C ARG A 209 -14.16 -16.73 3.18
N LEU A 210 -13.10 -16.62 2.36
CA LEU A 210 -12.78 -17.62 1.35
C LEU A 210 -12.24 -18.93 1.94
N SER A 211 -11.89 -18.95 3.22
CA SER A 211 -11.47 -20.14 3.97
C SER A 211 -12.55 -20.64 4.93
N GLU A 212 -13.81 -20.27 4.69
CA GLU A 212 -14.98 -20.73 5.45
C GLU A 212 -14.93 -20.40 6.95
N GLY A 213 -14.28 -19.26 7.30
CA GLY A 213 -14.29 -18.76 8.67
C GLY A 213 -15.72 -18.46 9.17
N THR A 214 -15.98 -18.72 10.44
CA THR A 214 -17.23 -18.31 11.08
C THR A 214 -17.36 -16.78 11.05
N GLU A 215 -18.59 -16.24 11.10
CA GLU A 215 -18.79 -14.77 11.13
C GLU A 215 -18.02 -14.10 12.28
N GLN A 216 -17.87 -14.75 13.42
CA GLN A 216 -17.07 -14.23 14.53
C GLN A 216 -15.59 -14.12 14.16
N GLN A 217 -15.02 -15.14 13.51
CA GLN A 217 -13.62 -15.14 13.06
C GLN A 217 -13.41 -14.12 11.96
N VAL A 218 -14.33 -14.04 10.99
CA VAL A 218 -14.29 -13.06 9.90
C VAL A 218 -14.31 -11.63 10.44
N ASN A 219 -15.22 -11.30 11.35
CA ASN A 219 -15.33 -9.97 11.95
C ASN A 219 -14.07 -9.63 12.78
N ALA A 220 -13.53 -10.59 13.52
CA ALA A 220 -12.30 -10.39 14.28
C ALA A 220 -11.10 -10.10 13.37
N LEU A 221 -10.98 -10.83 12.24
CA LEU A 221 -9.89 -10.61 11.28
C LEU A 221 -10.08 -9.33 10.48
N ALA A 222 -11.32 -8.95 10.15
CA ALA A 222 -11.62 -7.64 9.54
C ALA A 222 -11.17 -6.49 10.45
N SER A 223 -11.54 -6.54 11.74
CA SER A 223 -11.12 -5.54 12.74
C SER A 223 -9.60 -5.54 12.95
N TYR A 224 -8.96 -6.71 12.97
CA TYR A 224 -7.50 -6.81 13.04
C TYR A 224 -6.83 -6.12 11.84
N GLY A 225 -7.31 -6.38 10.62
CA GLY A 225 -6.78 -5.74 9.41
C GLY A 225 -6.95 -4.22 9.42
N GLU A 226 -8.09 -3.74 9.88
CA GLU A 226 -8.37 -2.31 10.05
C GLU A 226 -7.40 -1.67 11.05
N LEU A 227 -7.27 -2.20 12.26
CA LEU A 227 -6.36 -1.68 13.27
C LEU A 227 -4.89 -1.76 12.85
N LEU A 228 -4.51 -2.83 12.14
CA LEU A 228 -3.17 -2.96 11.58
C LEU A 228 -2.90 -1.87 10.54
N GLY A 229 -3.86 -1.57 9.67
CA GLY A 229 -3.77 -0.51 8.66
C GLY A 229 -3.64 0.87 9.29
N MET A 230 -4.42 1.14 10.33
CA MET A 230 -4.32 2.37 11.12
C MET A 230 -2.93 2.52 11.75
N ALA A 231 -2.46 1.50 12.46
CA ALA A 231 -1.14 1.50 13.08
C ALA A 231 -0.01 1.65 12.06
N PHE A 232 -0.14 0.99 10.90
CA PHE A 232 0.84 1.10 9.82
C PHE A 232 0.95 2.54 9.31
N GLN A 233 -0.16 3.23 9.08
CA GLN A 233 -0.15 4.60 8.59
C GLN A 233 0.41 5.56 9.65
N ILE A 234 -0.01 5.44 10.92
CA ILE A 234 0.52 6.27 12.00
C ILE A 234 2.04 6.14 12.11
N VAL A 235 2.57 4.92 11.99
CA VAL A 235 4.02 4.68 12.03
C VAL A 235 4.72 5.28 10.80
N ASP A 236 4.12 5.18 9.60
CA ASP A 236 4.69 5.79 8.38
C ASP A 236 4.78 7.31 8.51
N ASP A 237 3.74 7.95 9.01
CA ASP A 237 3.68 9.40 9.25
C ASP A 237 4.69 9.86 10.33
N ILE A 238 4.86 9.08 11.40
CA ILE A 238 5.90 9.34 12.41
C ILE A 238 7.29 9.24 11.78
N LEU A 239 7.53 8.21 10.96
CA LEU A 239 8.81 8.01 10.28
C LEU A 239 9.11 9.10 9.26
N ASP A 240 8.10 9.75 8.69
CA ASP A 240 8.31 10.91 7.82
C ASP A 240 8.85 12.12 8.60
N VAL A 241 8.51 12.26 9.89
CA VAL A 241 9.00 13.38 10.73
C VAL A 241 10.34 13.06 11.38
N VAL A 242 10.49 11.88 12.01
CA VAL A 242 11.64 11.56 12.87
C VAL A 242 12.57 10.49 12.27
N GLY A 243 12.21 9.94 11.13
CA GLY A 243 12.97 8.84 10.51
C GLY A 243 14.34 9.32 9.99
N ASP A 244 15.31 8.43 10.01
CA ASP A 244 16.58 8.63 9.33
C ASP A 244 16.38 8.36 7.83
N PRO A 245 16.58 9.35 6.93
CA PRO A 245 16.41 9.18 5.48
C PRO A 245 17.18 7.99 4.90
N THR A 246 18.33 7.66 5.52
CA THR A 246 19.16 6.55 5.05
C THR A 246 18.57 5.18 5.39
N VAL A 247 17.80 5.09 6.48
CA VAL A 247 17.10 3.88 6.92
C VAL A 247 15.73 3.76 6.25
N VAL A 248 14.97 4.86 6.23
CA VAL A 248 13.63 4.92 5.63
C VAL A 248 13.70 4.79 4.10
N GLY A 249 14.78 5.29 3.49
CA GLY A 249 15.02 5.22 2.05
C GLY A 249 14.25 6.25 1.23
N LYS A 250 13.65 7.26 1.89
CA LYS A 250 13.02 8.44 1.27
C LYS A 250 13.41 9.69 2.08
N PRO A 251 13.39 10.89 1.49
CA PRO A 251 13.52 12.14 2.24
C PRO A 251 12.44 12.24 3.31
N THR A 252 12.77 12.73 4.50
CA THR A 252 11.82 12.99 5.58
C THR A 252 11.21 14.40 5.47
N GLY A 253 10.06 14.62 6.14
CA GLY A 253 9.31 15.89 6.10
C GLY A 253 8.61 16.11 4.76
N GLN A 254 8.31 15.06 4.02
CA GLN A 254 7.61 15.16 2.73
C GLN A 254 6.14 15.52 2.94
N ASP A 255 5.47 14.92 3.92
CA ASP A 255 4.07 15.21 4.25
C ASP A 255 3.86 16.70 4.51
N LEU A 256 4.75 17.32 5.30
CA LEU A 256 4.67 18.74 5.59
C LEU A 256 4.91 19.62 4.35
N ARG A 257 5.85 19.23 3.48
CA ARG A 257 6.10 19.96 2.21
C ARG A 257 4.93 19.86 1.24
N GLU A 258 4.19 18.76 1.26
CA GLU A 258 2.98 18.54 0.45
C GLU A 258 1.72 19.13 1.07
N GLY A 259 1.82 19.73 2.27
CA GLY A 259 0.69 20.29 3.00
C GLY A 259 -0.24 19.22 3.60
N THR A 260 0.25 18.00 3.76
CA THR A 260 -0.49 16.91 4.37
C THR A 260 -0.44 17.04 5.89
N ILE A 261 -1.61 17.05 6.53
CA ILE A 261 -1.75 17.19 7.99
C ILE A 261 -1.78 15.81 8.61
N THR A 262 -0.68 15.44 9.26
CA THR A 262 -0.51 14.14 9.91
C THR A 262 -0.55 14.27 11.44
N LEU A 263 -0.74 13.15 12.14
CA LEU A 263 -0.88 13.10 13.59
C LEU A 263 0.27 13.80 14.35
N PRO A 264 1.55 13.63 13.98
CA PRO A 264 2.65 14.37 14.63
C PRO A 264 2.46 15.89 14.59
N LEU A 265 2.05 16.44 13.44
CA LEU A 265 1.80 17.88 13.30
C LEU A 265 0.59 18.33 14.14
N ILE A 266 -0.52 17.57 14.12
CA ILE A 266 -1.71 17.86 14.93
C ILE A 266 -1.35 17.92 16.42
N ARG A 267 -0.58 16.94 16.90
CA ARG A 267 -0.16 16.86 18.30
C ARG A 267 0.80 18.00 18.68
N ALA A 268 1.73 18.36 17.79
CA ALA A 268 2.65 19.47 18.01
C ALA A 268 1.91 20.81 18.12
N LEU A 269 0.96 21.07 17.22
CA LEU A 269 0.15 22.28 17.24
C LEU A 269 -0.74 22.37 18.49
N ASN A 270 -1.35 21.26 18.90
CA ASN A 270 -2.18 21.22 20.11
C ASN A 270 -1.36 21.37 21.43
N ALA A 271 -0.07 21.06 21.38
CA ALA A 271 0.84 21.21 22.52
C ALA A 271 1.58 22.56 22.53
N ALA A 272 1.55 23.32 21.44
CA ALA A 272 2.18 24.64 21.36
C ALA A 272 1.44 25.65 22.29
N PRO A 273 2.18 26.50 23.03
CA PRO A 273 1.54 27.59 23.75
C PRO A 273 0.79 28.49 22.76
N HIS A 274 -0.46 28.84 23.08
CA HIS A 274 -1.14 29.90 22.34
C HIS A 274 -0.41 31.22 22.68
N GLU A 275 0.41 31.72 21.74
CA GLU A 275 0.83 33.12 21.81
C GLU A 275 -0.36 33.93 21.31
N ASP A 276 -0.88 34.82 22.22
CA ASP A 276 -1.95 35.79 21.96
C ASP A 276 -1.55 36.82 20.88
#